data_b791ca7f2c6c14ad6da2126e1e95c5f2
#
_entry.id   b791ca7f2c6c14ad6da2126e1e95c5f2
#
_cell.length_a   1.000
_cell.length_b   1.000
_cell.length_c   1.000
_cell.angle_alpha   90.00
_cell.angle_beta   90.00
_cell.angle_gamma   90.00
#
_symmetry.space_group_name_H-M   'P 1'
#
loop_
_entity.id
_entity.type
_entity.pdbx_description
1 polymer ?
#
loop_
_entity_poly.entity_id
_entity_poly.type
_entity_poly.pdbx_seq_one_letter_code
_entity_poly.pdbx_strand_id
1 'polypeptide(L)'
;VNVRDLDGLIGQLLVKDPKLFCALATLLQGLRAMLTGETKQPNRYGWNHTAVVELLPQLPEELDEVAIEQAIAPDLSYLDPTVGYGISAAALPASIRKKFTDSDAKVAETIKQKFYKQWLMPFLKVLKGGAGYLRVAQGVLSITLPDDRLVRTALAAKANIFLDATGEAGELAQLLGIAPTEIISLQQTVPEYNNLEIIQVTTLGRLGNSDRSEFLQQRIEAVANALLEKDPNTKVIDFKKFAQDSSLRWWVESRGVNDLESTTTLILIGTPCRTLSHLEAEFTLMHGRVPQPGCVEVKYPVQIKGQSPPGVQPYFEMKVSADLEFRAFVRHRILADIHQAIGRLRTHRRPGETLRIYFLGDYPLDLPVTLTPASEVTSEAASKTERVELAIKAAVAELQATGQKVTQSAIASLTGYSQQHISRFRSLLKMLIGFPNSRMSKTREKPPEAQWLAREYLPLIASLPTFEMLQEVDTLLSVYGRSDFEWLFEATPAFTQITILTKLMLTLPTGNLMELAQATGAG
;
A
#
# COMPACT_ATOMS: atom_id res chain seq x y z
N VAL A 1 10.04 -2.17 23.84
CA VAL A 1 10.21 -1.61 25.20
C VAL A 1 8.92 -0.88 25.56
N ASN A 2 8.38 -1.18 26.70
CA ASN A 2 7.19 -0.52 27.25
C ASN A 2 7.51 0.26 28.53
N VAL A 3 6.52 0.91 29.14
CA VAL A 3 6.70 1.71 30.37
C VAL A 3 7.26 0.88 31.50
N ARG A 4 6.82 -0.38 31.68
CA ARG A 4 7.32 -1.26 32.74
C ARG A 4 8.81 -1.58 32.57
N ASP A 5 9.23 -1.81 31.33
CA ASP A 5 10.64 -2.08 31.03
C ASP A 5 11.49 -0.84 31.31
N LEU A 6 10.98 0.35 30.99
CA LEU A 6 11.63 1.63 31.25
C LEU A 6 11.72 1.92 32.74
N ASP A 7 10.62 1.78 33.50
CA ASP A 7 10.58 2.00 34.95
C ASP A 7 11.52 1.02 35.67
N GLY A 8 11.60 -0.23 35.20
CA GLY A 8 12.54 -1.22 35.71
C GLY A 8 14.00 -0.85 35.44
N LEU A 9 14.32 -0.24 34.30
CA LEU A 9 15.65 0.29 34.00
C LEU A 9 15.98 1.49 34.91
N ILE A 10 15.08 2.44 35.05
CA ILE A 10 15.22 3.61 35.92
C ILE A 10 15.54 3.17 37.36
N GLY A 11 14.77 2.23 37.91
CA GLY A 11 15.00 1.70 39.24
C GLY A 11 16.38 1.04 39.37
N GLN A 12 16.87 0.33 38.36
CA GLN A 12 18.18 -0.26 38.35
C GLN A 12 19.32 0.78 38.35
N LEU A 13 19.20 1.80 37.48
CA LEU A 13 20.20 2.86 37.37
C LEU A 13 20.29 3.67 38.66
N LEU A 14 19.17 4.00 39.29
CA LEU A 14 19.12 4.69 40.56
C LEU A 14 19.90 3.96 41.66
N VAL A 15 19.87 2.63 41.66
CA VAL A 15 20.56 1.81 42.69
C VAL A 15 22.02 1.57 42.34
N LYS A 16 22.34 1.25 41.08
CA LYS A 16 23.68 0.85 40.67
C LYS A 16 24.61 2.02 40.37
N ASP A 17 24.08 3.05 39.69
CA ASP A 17 24.82 4.25 39.28
C ASP A 17 23.92 5.49 39.26
N PRO A 18 23.72 6.15 40.41
CA PRO A 18 22.92 7.37 40.51
C PRO A 18 23.45 8.53 39.66
N LYS A 19 24.77 8.61 39.40
CA LYS A 19 25.35 9.66 38.54
C LYS A 19 24.96 9.47 37.11
N LEU A 20 25.06 8.26 36.59
CA LEU A 20 24.60 7.90 35.25
C LEU A 20 23.10 8.11 35.13
N PHE A 21 22.29 7.77 36.13
CA PHE A 21 20.86 8.07 36.13
C PHE A 21 20.63 9.57 35.99
N CYS A 22 21.31 10.43 36.76
CA CYS A 22 21.15 11.88 36.63
C CYS A 22 21.50 12.38 35.23
N ALA A 23 22.53 11.85 34.59
CA ALA A 23 22.92 12.20 33.24
C ALA A 23 21.86 11.82 32.20
N LEU A 24 21.12 10.73 32.40
CA LEU A 24 20.10 10.22 31.49
C LEU A 24 18.67 10.61 31.91
N ALA A 25 18.47 11.24 33.06
CA ALA A 25 17.16 11.45 33.67
C ALA A 25 16.18 12.18 32.73
N THR A 26 16.60 13.27 32.10
CA THR A 26 15.76 14.07 31.20
C THR A 26 15.36 13.27 29.97
N LEU A 27 16.27 12.48 29.39
CA LEU A 27 16.00 11.59 28.27
C LEU A 27 14.99 10.50 28.64
N LEU A 28 15.21 9.81 29.75
CA LEU A 28 14.34 8.73 30.21
C LEU A 28 12.95 9.25 30.59
N GLN A 29 12.86 10.44 31.19
CA GLN A 29 11.58 11.11 31.46
C GLN A 29 10.86 11.50 30.16
N GLY A 30 11.56 12.08 29.18
CA GLY A 30 10.99 12.38 27.87
C GLY A 30 10.44 11.13 27.16
N LEU A 31 11.21 10.06 27.16
CA LEU A 31 10.76 8.76 26.63
C LEU A 31 9.56 8.22 27.40
N ARG A 32 9.55 8.33 28.73
CA ARG A 32 8.43 7.91 29.56
C ARG A 32 7.16 8.67 29.23
N ALA A 33 7.23 9.98 29.07
CA ALA A 33 6.09 10.82 28.68
C ALA A 33 5.51 10.43 27.30
N MET A 34 6.36 10.03 26.36
CA MET A 34 5.91 9.48 25.08
C MET A 34 5.19 8.13 25.24
N LEU A 35 5.75 7.24 26.06
CA LEU A 35 5.20 5.88 26.28
C LEU A 35 3.89 5.89 27.08
N THR A 36 3.74 6.82 28.05
CA THR A 36 2.51 6.97 28.86
C THR A 36 1.41 7.74 28.14
N GLY A 37 1.72 8.45 27.05
CA GLY A 37 0.79 9.31 26.35
C GLY A 37 0.62 10.70 26.96
N GLU A 38 1.46 11.08 27.94
CA GLU A 38 1.54 12.46 28.45
C GLU A 38 1.92 13.44 27.35
N THR A 39 2.80 13.02 26.44
CA THR A 39 3.07 13.73 25.18
C THR A 39 2.02 13.31 24.14
N LYS A 40 1.30 14.29 23.57
CA LYS A 40 0.25 14.03 22.59
C LYS A 40 0.84 13.46 21.29
N GLN A 41 0.36 12.31 20.88
CA GLN A 41 0.77 11.68 19.63
C GLN A 41 0.35 12.51 18.41
N PRO A 42 1.20 12.62 17.37
CA PRO A 42 0.88 13.38 16.15
C PRO A 42 -0.28 12.75 15.38
N ASN A 43 -0.43 11.44 15.45
CA ASN A 43 -1.49 10.68 14.80
C ASN A 43 -1.62 9.28 15.41
N ARG A 44 -2.56 8.48 14.92
CA ARG A 44 -2.80 7.09 15.37
C ARG A 44 -1.61 6.12 15.17
N TYR A 45 -0.63 6.52 14.36
CA TYR A 45 0.55 5.69 14.08
C TYR A 45 1.73 5.97 15.02
N GLY A 46 1.59 6.95 15.93
CA GLY A 46 2.63 7.34 16.87
C GLY A 46 3.69 8.26 16.28
N TRP A 47 4.89 8.21 16.85
CA TRP A 47 6.05 8.99 16.42
C TRP A 47 6.98 8.11 15.59
N ASN A 48 7.37 8.59 14.42
CA ASN A 48 8.40 7.99 13.57
C ASN A 48 9.81 8.35 14.07
N HIS A 49 10.85 7.85 13.41
CA HIS A 49 12.24 8.05 13.80
C HIS A 49 12.60 9.53 13.97
N THR A 50 12.33 10.34 12.96
CA THR A 50 12.63 11.78 12.98
C THR A 50 11.98 12.46 14.17
N ALA A 51 10.70 12.24 14.39
CA ALA A 51 9.97 12.83 15.50
C ALA A 51 10.47 12.35 16.87
N VAL A 52 10.88 11.08 17.00
CA VAL A 52 11.48 10.56 18.26
C VAL A 52 12.80 11.25 18.52
N VAL A 53 13.66 11.39 17.52
CA VAL A 53 14.98 12.03 17.65
C VAL A 53 14.85 13.52 17.97
N GLU A 54 13.91 14.22 17.32
CA GLU A 54 13.69 15.65 17.52
C GLU A 54 13.06 15.99 18.88
N LEU A 55 12.17 15.15 19.38
CA LEU A 55 11.42 15.41 20.62
C LEU A 55 12.21 15.00 21.89
N LEU A 56 13.12 14.06 21.75
CA LEU A 56 13.93 13.64 22.89
C LEU A 56 15.10 14.63 23.10
N PRO A 57 15.46 14.91 24.38
CA PRO A 57 16.59 15.76 24.68
C PRO A 57 17.88 15.21 24.08
N GLN A 58 18.77 16.12 23.69
CA GLN A 58 20.10 15.75 23.23
C GLN A 58 20.87 15.00 24.33
N LEU A 59 21.62 14.00 23.92
CA LEU A 59 22.46 13.23 24.81
C LEU A 59 23.66 14.04 25.26
N PRO A 60 24.14 13.87 26.51
CA PRO A 60 25.42 14.41 26.90
C PRO A 60 26.54 13.95 25.96
N GLU A 61 27.46 14.86 25.61
CA GLU A 61 28.57 14.53 24.69
C GLU A 61 29.47 13.41 25.27
N GLU A 62 29.70 13.42 26.59
CA GLU A 62 30.55 12.45 27.30
C GLU A 62 29.68 11.41 28.03
N LEU A 63 29.11 10.48 27.30
CA LEU A 63 28.51 9.28 27.90
C LEU A 63 29.52 8.14 27.88
N ASP A 64 29.90 7.67 29.05
CA ASP A 64 30.74 6.49 29.20
C ASP A 64 29.95 5.22 28.88
N GLU A 65 30.14 4.71 27.65
CA GLU A 65 29.45 3.49 27.19
C GLU A 65 29.79 2.27 28.07
N VAL A 66 31.00 2.18 28.59
CA VAL A 66 31.43 1.07 29.47
C VAL A 66 30.67 1.13 30.78
N ALA A 67 30.56 2.34 31.38
CA ALA A 67 29.79 2.52 32.61
C ALA A 67 28.31 2.17 32.40
N ILE A 68 27.73 2.54 31.27
CA ILE A 68 26.35 2.18 30.93
C ILE A 68 26.20 0.66 30.81
N GLU A 69 27.08 -0.01 30.06
CA GLU A 69 27.03 -1.47 29.90
C GLU A 69 27.16 -2.18 31.22
N GLN A 70 28.05 -1.73 32.13
CA GLN A 70 28.20 -2.27 33.47
C GLN A 70 26.93 -2.04 34.32
N ALA A 71 26.36 -0.84 34.27
CA ALA A 71 25.17 -0.50 35.05
C ALA A 71 23.93 -1.31 34.64
N ILE A 72 23.78 -1.59 33.34
CA ILE A 72 22.66 -2.40 32.82
C ILE A 72 22.95 -3.90 32.78
N ALA A 73 24.19 -4.32 33.03
CA ALA A 73 24.57 -5.72 32.99
C ALA A 73 23.66 -6.55 33.91
N PRO A 74 23.18 -7.71 33.44
CA PRO A 74 22.36 -8.58 34.25
C PRO A 74 23.22 -9.15 35.40
N ASP A 75 22.64 -9.24 36.58
CA ASP A 75 23.23 -10.01 37.67
C ASP A 75 23.00 -11.50 37.41
N LEU A 76 24.03 -12.19 37.00
CA LEU A 76 24.01 -13.63 36.68
C LEU A 76 24.60 -14.48 37.82
N SER A 77 24.92 -13.87 38.98
CA SER A 77 25.58 -14.54 40.11
C SER A 77 24.77 -15.71 40.68
N TYR A 78 23.45 -15.73 40.43
CA TYR A 78 22.56 -16.81 40.89
C TYR A 78 22.48 -18.00 39.90
N LEU A 79 23.08 -17.89 38.71
CA LEU A 79 23.14 -18.98 37.76
C LEU A 79 24.32 -19.88 38.08
N ASP A 80 24.05 -21.13 38.40
CA ASP A 80 25.09 -22.12 38.57
C ASP A 80 25.71 -22.46 37.20
N PRO A 81 26.98 -22.11 36.95
CA PRO A 81 27.65 -22.40 35.69
C PRO A 81 27.81 -23.90 35.42
N THR A 82 27.63 -24.76 36.43
CA THR A 82 27.77 -26.23 36.30
C THR A 82 26.51 -26.89 35.75
N VAL A 83 25.36 -26.20 35.74
CA VAL A 83 24.07 -26.79 35.33
C VAL A 83 23.85 -26.74 33.84
N GLY A 84 24.73 -26.12 33.05
CA GLY A 84 24.64 -26.13 31.57
C GLY A 84 23.51 -25.30 30.95
N TYR A 85 22.73 -24.59 31.75
CA TYR A 85 21.59 -23.75 31.32
C TYR A 85 22.01 -22.36 30.85
N GLY A 86 23.17 -22.23 30.29
CA GLY A 86 23.72 -20.93 29.94
C GLY A 86 22.80 -20.07 29.04
N ILE A 87 23.29 -18.89 28.79
CA ILE A 87 22.66 -17.84 27.91
C ILE A 87 22.09 -18.40 26.61
N SER A 88 22.66 -19.49 26.09
CA SER A 88 22.21 -20.19 24.90
C SER A 88 20.75 -20.70 24.95
N ALA A 89 20.27 -21.11 26.11
CA ALA A 89 18.89 -21.61 26.27
C ALA A 89 17.86 -20.47 26.16
N ALA A 90 18.19 -19.28 26.69
CA ALA A 90 17.32 -18.11 26.60
C ALA A 90 17.26 -17.53 25.16
N ALA A 91 18.32 -17.72 24.38
CA ALA A 91 18.40 -17.29 22.97
C ALA A 91 17.68 -18.25 22.02
N LEU A 92 17.25 -19.42 22.50
CA LEU A 92 16.58 -20.40 21.64
C LEU A 92 15.20 -19.93 21.19
N PRO A 93 14.80 -20.24 19.94
CA PRO A 93 13.45 -19.98 19.44
C PRO A 93 12.37 -20.56 20.35
N ALA A 94 11.21 -19.89 20.44
CA ALA A 94 10.09 -20.30 21.28
C ALA A 94 9.61 -21.75 21.04
N SER A 95 9.75 -22.25 19.82
CA SER A 95 9.43 -23.63 19.43
C SER A 95 10.34 -24.68 20.09
N ILE A 96 11.60 -24.31 20.33
CA ILE A 96 12.59 -25.19 20.97
C ILE A 96 12.46 -25.10 22.50
N ARG A 97 12.12 -23.92 23.04
CA ARG A 97 11.88 -23.74 24.49
C ARG A 97 10.76 -24.64 25.04
N LYS A 98 9.75 -24.97 24.23
CA LYS A 98 8.69 -25.92 24.64
C LYS A 98 9.20 -27.34 24.98
N LYS A 99 10.44 -27.65 24.60
CA LYS A 99 11.06 -28.95 24.89
C LYS A 99 11.80 -28.98 26.22
N PHE A 100 11.98 -27.82 26.88
CA PHE A 100 12.59 -27.74 28.20
C PHE A 100 11.59 -28.08 29.31
N THR A 101 12.09 -28.55 30.44
CA THR A 101 11.28 -28.71 31.64
C THR A 101 10.78 -27.37 32.16
N ASP A 102 9.73 -27.37 33.02
CA ASP A 102 9.17 -26.11 33.56
C ASP A 102 10.23 -25.30 34.35
N SER A 103 11.21 -25.93 34.99
CA SER A 103 12.30 -25.26 35.65
C SER A 103 13.23 -24.54 34.68
N ASP A 104 13.58 -25.17 33.58
CA ASP A 104 14.42 -24.61 32.51
C ASP A 104 13.73 -23.47 31.82
N ALA A 105 12.42 -23.58 31.57
CA ALA A 105 11.62 -22.52 31.01
C ALA A 105 11.56 -21.28 31.90
N LYS A 106 11.44 -21.44 33.22
CA LYS A 106 11.48 -20.34 34.19
C LYS A 106 12.85 -19.65 34.23
N VAL A 107 13.93 -20.43 34.21
CA VAL A 107 15.30 -19.88 34.16
C VAL A 107 15.50 -19.10 32.85
N ALA A 108 15.13 -19.67 31.72
CA ALA A 108 15.24 -19.02 30.42
C ALA A 108 14.41 -17.72 30.36
N GLU A 109 13.21 -17.71 30.94
CA GLU A 109 12.37 -16.51 30.98
C GLU A 109 12.95 -15.44 31.93
N THR A 110 13.52 -15.84 33.07
CA THR A 110 14.20 -14.93 34.00
C THR A 110 15.42 -14.30 33.33
N ILE A 111 16.23 -15.08 32.64
CA ILE A 111 17.38 -14.58 31.88
C ILE A 111 16.89 -13.59 30.79
N LYS A 112 15.89 -13.96 30.01
CA LYS A 112 15.30 -13.10 29.01
C LYS A 112 14.85 -11.76 29.59
N GLN A 113 14.11 -11.76 30.69
CA GLN A 113 13.66 -10.53 31.35
C GLN A 113 14.82 -9.64 31.79
N LYS A 114 15.92 -10.23 32.25
CA LYS A 114 17.12 -9.48 32.67
C LYS A 114 17.92 -8.94 31.47
N PHE A 115 18.02 -9.71 30.41
CA PHE A 115 18.61 -9.25 29.13
C PHE A 115 17.78 -8.20 28.43
N TYR A 116 16.48 -8.11 28.71
CA TYR A 116 15.60 -7.10 28.15
C TYR A 116 16.04 -5.66 28.42
N LYS A 117 16.85 -5.46 29.49
CA LYS A 117 17.39 -4.12 29.80
C LYS A 117 18.52 -3.68 28.89
N GLN A 118 19.06 -4.55 28.05
CA GLN A 118 20.12 -4.23 27.10
C GLN A 118 19.67 -3.35 25.92
N TRP A 119 18.40 -3.02 25.86
CA TRP A 119 17.86 -2.13 24.83
C TRP A 119 18.41 -0.70 24.90
N LEU A 120 18.91 -0.27 26.08
CA LEU A 120 19.37 1.10 26.29
C LEU A 120 20.54 1.45 25.35
N MET A 121 21.57 0.61 25.29
CA MET A 121 22.72 0.89 24.41
C MET A 121 22.38 1.01 22.94
N PRO A 122 21.63 0.08 22.32
CA PRO A 122 21.13 0.25 20.96
C PRO A 122 20.31 1.53 20.76
N PHE A 123 19.45 1.86 21.73
CA PHE A 123 18.65 3.08 21.69
C PHE A 123 19.53 4.34 21.66
N LEU A 124 20.50 4.44 22.57
CA LEU A 124 21.43 5.57 22.64
C LEU A 124 22.29 5.70 21.38
N LYS A 125 22.77 4.55 20.84
CA LYS A 125 23.56 4.54 19.60
C LYS A 125 22.74 5.09 18.42
N VAL A 126 21.47 4.69 18.29
CA VAL A 126 20.59 5.20 17.21
C VAL A 126 20.26 6.67 17.42
N LEU A 127 20.05 7.13 18.67
CA LEU A 127 19.83 8.54 18.97
C LEU A 127 21.05 9.42 18.62
N LYS A 128 22.28 8.89 18.76
CA LYS A 128 23.53 9.55 18.36
C LYS A 128 23.78 9.50 16.85
N GLY A 129 22.82 9.06 16.05
CA GLY A 129 22.94 8.95 14.59
C GLY A 129 23.55 7.64 14.09
N GLY A 130 23.69 6.63 14.96
CA GLY A 130 24.08 5.28 14.54
C GLY A 130 23.00 4.60 13.70
N ALA A 131 23.41 3.58 12.92
CA ALA A 131 22.50 2.85 12.07
C ALA A 131 21.36 2.21 12.87
N GLY A 132 20.12 2.56 12.54
CA GLY A 132 18.93 2.05 13.19
C GLY A 132 17.70 2.91 12.91
N TYR A 133 16.56 2.43 13.42
CA TYR A 133 15.29 3.13 13.31
C TYR A 133 14.52 3.05 14.63
N LEU A 134 14.03 4.20 15.11
CA LEU A 134 13.25 4.32 16.33
C LEU A 134 11.79 4.62 15.99
N ARG A 135 10.89 4.04 16.76
CA ARG A 135 9.47 4.35 16.69
C ARG A 135 8.81 4.20 18.04
N VAL A 136 7.96 5.14 18.40
CA VAL A 136 7.10 5.00 19.57
C VAL A 136 5.64 5.01 19.11
N ALA A 137 4.92 3.94 19.42
CA ALA A 137 3.50 3.84 19.13
C ALA A 137 2.79 2.94 20.12
N GLN A 138 1.57 3.29 20.51
CA GLN A 138 0.74 2.51 21.42
C GLN A 138 1.46 2.13 22.73
N GLY A 139 2.21 3.08 23.29
CA GLY A 139 2.97 2.85 24.53
C GLY A 139 4.18 1.92 24.39
N VAL A 140 4.66 1.67 23.17
CA VAL A 140 5.81 0.80 22.91
C VAL A 140 6.86 1.53 22.09
N LEU A 141 8.10 1.55 22.58
CA LEU A 141 9.30 1.91 21.81
C LEU A 141 9.77 0.67 21.03
N SER A 142 9.85 0.80 19.73
CA SER A 142 10.48 -0.18 18.83
C SER A 142 11.84 0.35 18.38
N ILE A 143 12.86 -0.49 18.48
CA ILE A 143 14.22 -0.21 18.03
C ILE A 143 14.55 -1.25 16.97
N THR A 144 14.75 -0.82 15.75
CA THR A 144 15.14 -1.69 14.63
C THR A 144 16.62 -1.44 14.34
N LEU A 145 17.40 -2.50 14.32
CA LEU A 145 18.85 -2.45 14.10
C LEU A 145 19.21 -3.29 12.87
N PRO A 146 20.29 -2.96 12.16
CA PRO A 146 20.80 -3.82 11.11
C PRO A 146 21.24 -5.17 11.69
N ASP A 147 20.89 -6.24 11.00
CA ASP A 147 21.41 -7.59 11.30
C ASP A 147 22.50 -7.93 10.28
N ASP A 148 23.73 -7.74 10.67
CA ASP A 148 24.91 -7.95 9.83
C ASP A 148 25.43 -9.40 9.82
N ARG A 149 24.81 -10.33 10.57
CA ARG A 149 25.28 -11.72 10.69
C ARG A 149 25.31 -12.43 9.34
N LEU A 150 24.24 -12.32 8.57
CA LEU A 150 24.16 -12.91 7.24
C LEU A 150 25.13 -12.21 6.27
N VAL A 151 25.24 -10.89 6.35
CA VAL A 151 26.17 -10.09 5.54
C VAL A 151 27.62 -10.52 5.84
N ARG A 152 28.01 -10.58 7.12
CA ARG A 152 29.35 -11.05 7.51
C ARG A 152 29.63 -12.47 7.03
N THR A 153 28.66 -13.37 7.11
CA THR A 153 28.78 -14.74 6.61
C THR A 153 28.98 -14.76 5.10
N ALA A 154 28.19 -13.98 4.38
CA ALA A 154 28.31 -13.88 2.93
C ALA A 154 29.66 -13.30 2.51
N LEU A 155 30.11 -12.22 3.15
CA LEU A 155 31.40 -11.59 2.84
C LEU A 155 32.62 -12.48 3.20
N ALA A 156 32.47 -13.37 4.19
CA ALA A 156 33.52 -14.33 4.55
C ALA A 156 33.56 -15.57 3.64
N ALA A 157 32.54 -15.84 2.85
CA ALA A 157 32.46 -16.97 1.95
C ALA A 157 33.26 -16.69 0.66
N LYS A 158 33.89 -17.75 0.10
CA LYS A 158 34.62 -17.66 -1.18
C LYS A 158 33.69 -17.36 -2.37
N ALA A 159 32.45 -17.82 -2.30
CA ALA A 159 31.41 -17.59 -3.28
C ALA A 159 30.04 -17.71 -2.61
N ASN A 160 29.10 -16.93 -3.07
CA ASN A 160 27.71 -16.97 -2.60
C ASN A 160 26.77 -17.22 -3.78
N ILE A 161 25.74 -18.01 -3.55
CA ILE A 161 24.64 -18.21 -4.49
C ILE A 161 23.36 -17.81 -3.77
N PHE A 162 22.72 -16.72 -4.24
CA PHE A 162 21.44 -16.25 -3.73
C PHE A 162 20.32 -16.72 -4.68
N LEU A 163 19.38 -17.47 -4.15
CA LEU A 163 18.21 -17.94 -4.90
C LEU A 163 16.99 -17.13 -4.46
N ASP A 164 16.64 -16.12 -5.22
CA ASP A 164 15.47 -15.28 -4.97
C ASP A 164 14.71 -15.07 -6.29
N ALA A 165 13.40 -15.32 -6.26
CA ALA A 165 12.54 -15.15 -7.42
C ALA A 165 12.13 -13.68 -7.66
N THR A 166 12.34 -12.81 -6.68
CA THR A 166 11.88 -11.41 -6.67
C THR A 166 12.96 -10.43 -6.24
N GLY A 167 14.17 -10.93 -5.96
CA GLY A 167 15.30 -10.11 -5.51
C GLY A 167 15.92 -9.30 -6.64
N GLU A 168 16.31 -8.09 -6.32
CA GLU A 168 17.05 -7.20 -7.23
C GLU A 168 18.54 -7.19 -6.89
N ALA A 169 19.40 -7.33 -7.91
CA ALA A 169 20.84 -7.31 -7.72
C ALA A 169 21.33 -6.00 -7.07
N GLY A 170 20.69 -4.87 -7.38
CA GLY A 170 21.00 -3.58 -6.76
C GLY A 170 20.74 -3.55 -5.26
N GLU A 171 19.61 -4.07 -4.80
CA GLU A 171 19.29 -4.17 -3.35
C GLU A 171 20.28 -5.11 -2.64
N LEU A 172 20.60 -6.24 -3.26
CA LEU A 172 21.57 -7.20 -2.71
C LEU A 172 22.97 -6.58 -2.60
N ALA A 173 23.41 -5.85 -3.61
CA ALA A 173 24.69 -5.14 -3.60
C ALA A 173 24.75 -4.11 -2.47
N GLN A 174 23.68 -3.34 -2.30
CA GLN A 174 23.55 -2.36 -1.22
C GLN A 174 23.56 -3.03 0.15
N LEU A 175 22.85 -4.14 0.32
CA LEU A 175 22.83 -4.91 1.56
C LEU A 175 24.22 -5.45 1.92
N LEU A 176 24.96 -5.93 0.93
CA LEU A 176 26.31 -6.47 1.11
C LEU A 176 27.39 -5.39 1.19
N GLY A 177 27.09 -4.14 0.83
CA GLY A 177 28.04 -3.05 0.77
C GLY A 177 29.10 -3.22 -0.35
N ILE A 178 28.72 -3.86 -1.46
CA ILE A 178 29.60 -4.12 -2.64
C ILE A 178 29.06 -3.38 -3.86
N ALA A 179 29.87 -3.29 -4.92
CA ALA A 179 29.42 -2.70 -6.18
C ALA A 179 28.40 -3.62 -6.88
N PRO A 180 27.33 -3.10 -7.51
CA PRO A 180 26.36 -3.93 -8.26
C PRO A 180 27.01 -4.77 -9.36
N THR A 181 28.16 -4.33 -9.89
CA THR A 181 28.94 -5.04 -10.92
C THR A 181 29.63 -6.29 -10.38
N GLU A 182 29.75 -6.47 -9.09
CA GLU A 182 30.29 -7.66 -8.45
C GLU A 182 29.27 -8.80 -8.34
N ILE A 183 28.00 -8.50 -8.63
CA ILE A 183 26.92 -9.49 -8.61
C ILE A 183 26.66 -9.97 -10.03
N ILE A 184 26.85 -11.28 -10.26
CA ILE A 184 26.44 -11.93 -11.49
C ILE A 184 24.97 -12.31 -11.34
N SER A 185 24.09 -11.54 -11.99
CA SER A 185 22.65 -11.83 -12.01
C SER A 185 22.32 -12.76 -13.17
N LEU A 186 21.81 -13.95 -12.84
CA LEU A 186 21.31 -14.91 -13.81
C LEU A 186 19.79 -14.92 -13.72
N GLN A 187 19.13 -14.45 -14.76
CA GLN A 187 17.67 -14.48 -14.85
C GLN A 187 17.24 -15.58 -15.81
N GLN A 188 16.31 -16.41 -15.36
CA GLN A 188 15.65 -17.33 -16.27
C GLN A 188 14.70 -16.53 -17.17
N THR A 189 14.72 -16.80 -18.47
CA THR A 189 13.71 -16.25 -19.38
C THR A 189 12.34 -16.69 -18.89
N VAL A 190 11.51 -15.71 -18.52
CA VAL A 190 10.15 -15.98 -18.09
C VAL A 190 9.35 -16.41 -19.32
N PRO A 191 8.81 -17.63 -19.36
CA PRO A 191 7.95 -18.03 -20.47
C PRO A 191 6.71 -17.12 -20.52
N GLU A 192 6.22 -16.82 -21.70
CA GLU A 192 4.90 -16.21 -21.83
C GLU A 192 3.85 -17.19 -21.28
N TYR A 193 3.21 -16.81 -20.18
CA TYR A 193 2.17 -17.64 -19.56
C TYR A 193 0.83 -17.46 -20.28
N ASN A 194 0.73 -18.00 -21.50
CA ASN A 194 -0.50 -17.96 -22.28
C ASN A 194 -1.64 -18.71 -21.60
N ASN A 195 -1.32 -19.63 -20.70
CA ASN A 195 -2.25 -20.44 -19.93
C ASN A 195 -2.64 -19.80 -18.58
N LEU A 196 -2.19 -18.59 -18.27
CA LEU A 196 -2.54 -17.85 -17.05
C LEU A 196 -3.51 -16.70 -17.36
N GLU A 197 -4.65 -16.71 -16.69
CA GLU A 197 -5.60 -15.60 -16.68
C GLU A 197 -5.58 -14.92 -15.32
N ILE A 198 -5.32 -13.61 -15.31
CA ILE A 198 -5.39 -12.78 -14.10
C ILE A 198 -6.61 -11.88 -14.21
N ILE A 199 -7.58 -12.12 -13.35
CA ILE A 199 -8.82 -11.35 -13.27
C ILE A 199 -8.75 -10.50 -12.00
N GLN A 200 -8.73 -9.19 -12.17
CA GLN A 200 -8.75 -8.27 -11.04
C GLN A 200 -10.19 -7.87 -10.73
N VAL A 201 -10.68 -8.30 -9.57
CA VAL A 201 -12.04 -7.99 -9.09
C VAL A 201 -12.00 -6.64 -8.39
N THR A 202 -12.62 -5.65 -9.04
CA THR A 202 -12.63 -4.25 -8.61
C THR A 202 -13.88 -3.89 -7.81
N THR A 203 -14.01 -2.63 -7.41
CA THR A 203 -15.12 -2.07 -6.60
C THR A 203 -15.19 -2.58 -5.15
N LEU A 204 -14.18 -3.31 -4.71
CA LEU A 204 -14.01 -3.74 -3.32
C LEU A 204 -13.15 -2.77 -2.51
N GLY A 205 -12.52 -1.81 -3.18
CA GLY A 205 -11.61 -0.86 -2.56
C GLY A 205 -10.24 -1.47 -2.23
N ARG A 206 -9.43 -0.71 -1.49
CA ARG A 206 -8.10 -1.17 -1.07
C ARG A 206 -8.23 -2.07 0.15
N LEU A 207 -8.14 -3.35 -0.08
CA LEU A 207 -8.21 -4.35 0.96
C LEU A 207 -6.81 -4.52 1.58
N GLY A 208 -6.67 -4.15 2.84
CA GLY A 208 -5.44 -4.32 3.62
C GLY A 208 -5.67 -5.18 4.86
N ASN A 209 -4.68 -5.19 5.75
CA ASN A 209 -4.76 -5.90 7.03
C ASN A 209 -5.57 -5.13 8.11
N SER A 210 -6.19 -3.99 7.78
CA SER A 210 -7.09 -3.26 8.67
C SER A 210 -8.45 -3.97 8.80
N ASP A 211 -9.23 -3.56 9.80
CA ASP A 211 -10.57 -4.12 9.97
C ASP A 211 -11.45 -3.78 8.75
N ARG A 212 -12.19 -4.77 8.30
CA ARG A 212 -13.18 -4.67 7.25
C ARG A 212 -14.54 -4.41 7.90
N SER A 213 -15.35 -3.53 7.30
CA SER A 213 -16.75 -3.43 7.72
C SER A 213 -17.48 -4.74 7.41
N GLU A 214 -18.49 -5.06 8.19
CA GLU A 214 -19.32 -6.26 7.97
C GLU A 214 -19.85 -6.34 6.52
N PHE A 215 -20.37 -5.21 6.01
CA PHE A 215 -20.82 -5.12 4.63
C PHE A 215 -19.73 -5.42 3.59
N LEU A 216 -18.50 -4.94 3.81
CA LEU A 216 -17.38 -5.22 2.90
C LEU A 216 -16.97 -6.69 3.00
N GLN A 217 -16.94 -7.26 4.21
CA GLN A 217 -16.60 -8.66 4.41
C GLN A 217 -17.64 -9.58 3.73
N GLN A 218 -18.92 -9.31 3.87
CA GLN A 218 -20.00 -10.03 3.18
C GLN A 218 -19.84 -10.00 1.65
N ARG A 219 -19.45 -8.84 1.08
CA ARG A 219 -19.19 -8.73 -0.36
C ARG A 219 -18.00 -9.56 -0.81
N ILE A 220 -16.93 -9.60 -0.02
CA ILE A 220 -15.74 -10.41 -0.31
C ILE A 220 -16.09 -11.89 -0.24
N GLU A 221 -16.82 -12.32 0.79
CA GLU A 221 -17.27 -13.69 0.96
C GLU A 221 -18.21 -14.12 -0.17
N ALA A 222 -19.13 -13.26 -0.60
CA ALA A 222 -20.01 -13.56 -1.73
C ALA A 222 -19.21 -13.81 -3.02
N VAL A 223 -18.18 -13.00 -3.30
CA VAL A 223 -17.28 -13.24 -4.45
C VAL A 223 -16.53 -14.55 -4.30
N ALA A 224 -15.91 -14.78 -3.12
CA ALA A 224 -15.13 -15.99 -2.88
C ALA A 224 -15.99 -17.26 -3.01
N ASN A 225 -17.18 -17.27 -2.41
CA ASN A 225 -18.10 -18.40 -2.48
C ASN A 225 -18.58 -18.68 -3.92
N ALA A 226 -18.95 -17.64 -4.67
CA ALA A 226 -19.36 -17.79 -6.05
C ALA A 226 -18.24 -18.36 -6.95
N LEU A 227 -16.97 -18.08 -6.64
CA LEU A 227 -15.83 -18.64 -7.36
C LEU A 227 -15.52 -20.08 -6.90
N LEU A 228 -15.64 -20.39 -5.60
CA LEU A 228 -15.49 -21.72 -5.04
C LEU A 228 -16.54 -22.70 -5.58
N GLU A 229 -17.77 -22.24 -5.77
CA GLU A 229 -18.85 -23.04 -6.38
C GLU A 229 -18.57 -23.38 -7.85
N LYS A 230 -17.92 -22.46 -8.58
CA LYS A 230 -17.56 -22.66 -10.00
C LYS A 230 -16.41 -23.64 -10.20
N ASP A 231 -15.45 -23.67 -9.29
CA ASP A 231 -14.26 -24.52 -9.37
C ASP A 231 -13.90 -25.05 -7.98
N PRO A 232 -14.17 -26.33 -7.69
CA PRO A 232 -13.83 -26.96 -6.41
C PRO A 232 -12.34 -27.00 -6.09
N ASN A 233 -11.46 -26.88 -7.09
CA ASN A 233 -10.02 -26.82 -6.91
C ASN A 233 -9.50 -25.40 -6.60
N THR A 234 -10.41 -24.49 -6.29
CA THR A 234 -10.07 -23.13 -5.88
C THR A 234 -9.46 -23.10 -4.49
N LYS A 235 -8.40 -22.32 -4.33
CA LYS A 235 -7.79 -21.98 -3.02
C LYS A 235 -7.82 -20.48 -2.80
N VAL A 236 -7.81 -20.10 -1.52
CA VAL A 236 -7.91 -18.70 -1.11
C VAL A 236 -6.72 -18.31 -0.26
N ILE A 237 -6.13 -17.15 -0.55
CA ILE A 237 -5.12 -16.49 0.30
C ILE A 237 -5.70 -15.17 0.79
N ASP A 238 -5.76 -14.99 2.10
CA ASP A 238 -6.22 -13.77 2.77
C ASP A 238 -5.27 -13.39 3.92
N PHE A 239 -5.57 -12.36 4.67
CA PHE A 239 -4.84 -12.03 5.90
C PHE A 239 -5.23 -12.98 7.03
N LYS A 240 -4.26 -13.30 7.89
CA LYS A 240 -4.41 -14.27 8.99
C LYS A 240 -5.66 -14.06 9.85
N LYS A 241 -6.02 -12.81 10.14
CA LYS A 241 -7.18 -12.49 10.98
C LYS A 241 -8.54 -12.80 10.32
N PHE A 242 -8.58 -12.95 9.00
CA PHE A 242 -9.77 -13.29 8.24
C PHE A 242 -9.77 -14.76 7.80
N ALA A 243 -8.61 -15.40 7.79
CA ALA A 243 -8.44 -16.82 7.47
C ALA A 243 -8.75 -17.67 8.72
N GLN A 244 -10.04 -17.77 9.08
CA GLN A 244 -10.47 -18.53 10.26
C GLN A 244 -10.53 -20.05 10.03
N ASP A 245 -10.65 -20.48 8.78
CA ASP A 245 -10.70 -21.89 8.39
C ASP A 245 -9.30 -22.40 8.00
N SER A 246 -8.99 -23.65 8.38
CA SER A 246 -7.75 -24.35 8.02
C SER A 246 -7.59 -24.57 6.50
N SER A 247 -8.66 -24.45 5.72
CA SER A 247 -8.63 -24.50 4.25
C SER A 247 -8.09 -23.23 3.61
N LEU A 248 -8.07 -22.11 4.35
CA LEU A 248 -7.58 -20.82 3.89
C LEU A 248 -6.11 -20.65 4.24
N ARG A 249 -5.35 -20.14 3.30
CA ARG A 249 -3.96 -19.73 3.52
C ARG A 249 -3.88 -18.24 3.79
N TRP A 250 -2.83 -17.82 4.48
CA TRP A 250 -2.57 -16.40 4.69
C TRP A 250 -1.26 -15.98 4.03
N TRP A 251 -1.18 -14.70 3.68
CA TRP A 251 -0.12 -14.15 2.82
C TRP A 251 1.30 -14.58 3.21
N VAL A 252 1.64 -14.58 4.50
CA VAL A 252 2.99 -14.97 4.98
C VAL A 252 3.20 -16.48 4.93
N GLU A 253 2.17 -17.29 5.26
CA GLU A 253 2.27 -18.75 5.28
C GLU A 253 2.31 -19.36 3.88
N SER A 254 1.83 -18.64 2.88
CA SER A 254 1.90 -19.09 1.48
C SER A 254 3.32 -19.22 0.96
N ARG A 255 4.32 -18.67 1.66
CA ARG A 255 5.73 -18.80 1.30
C ARG A 255 6.28 -20.17 1.67
N GLY A 256 7.03 -20.80 0.75
CA GLY A 256 7.71 -22.07 1.01
C GLY A 256 6.83 -23.34 1.01
N VAL A 257 5.52 -23.25 0.72
CA VAL A 257 4.61 -24.39 0.64
C VAL A 257 4.32 -24.77 -0.83
N ASN A 258 4.11 -26.07 -1.07
CA ASN A 258 3.84 -26.62 -2.41
C ASN A 258 2.41 -27.16 -2.57
N ASP A 259 1.56 -27.02 -1.56
CA ASP A 259 0.18 -27.55 -1.56
C ASP A 259 -0.78 -26.79 -2.52
N LEU A 260 -0.32 -25.70 -3.10
CA LEU A 260 -1.04 -24.96 -4.14
C LEU A 260 -0.72 -25.44 -5.57
N GLU A 261 0.20 -26.39 -5.74
CA GLU A 261 0.66 -26.84 -7.07
C GLU A 261 -0.45 -27.54 -7.86
N SER A 262 -1.42 -28.18 -7.20
CA SER A 262 -2.59 -28.83 -7.86
C SER A 262 -3.78 -27.88 -8.07
N THR A 263 -3.68 -26.64 -7.61
CA THR A 263 -4.77 -25.66 -7.67
C THR A 263 -4.92 -25.11 -9.08
N THR A 264 -6.13 -25.06 -9.61
CA THR A 264 -6.46 -24.48 -10.93
C THR A 264 -6.86 -23.02 -10.83
N THR A 265 -7.49 -22.63 -9.73
CA THR A 265 -7.95 -21.27 -9.46
C THR A 265 -7.47 -20.80 -8.10
N LEU A 266 -6.83 -19.63 -8.07
CA LEU A 266 -6.32 -19.01 -6.84
C LEU A 266 -6.99 -17.65 -6.64
N ILE A 267 -7.60 -17.47 -5.47
CA ILE A 267 -8.19 -16.20 -5.05
C ILE A 267 -7.19 -15.52 -4.11
N LEU A 268 -6.75 -14.32 -4.46
CA LEU A 268 -5.85 -13.48 -3.67
C LEU A 268 -6.67 -12.30 -3.12
N ILE A 269 -6.89 -12.26 -1.81
CA ILE A 269 -7.72 -11.22 -1.19
C ILE A 269 -6.84 -10.16 -0.56
N GLY A 270 -6.91 -8.96 -1.15
CA GLY A 270 -6.28 -7.76 -0.64
C GLY A 270 -4.80 -7.60 -1.01
N THR A 271 -4.23 -6.52 -0.50
CA THR A 271 -2.85 -6.08 -0.81
C THR A 271 -1.93 -6.44 0.35
N PRO A 272 -0.94 -7.31 0.17
CA PRO A 272 -0.03 -7.77 1.24
C PRO A 272 0.97 -6.69 1.64
N CYS A 273 0.47 -5.56 2.16
CA CYS A 273 1.32 -4.49 2.63
C CYS A 273 1.64 -4.69 4.12
N ARG A 274 2.92 -4.74 4.47
CA ARG A 274 3.38 -4.66 5.84
C ARG A 274 3.03 -3.28 6.41
N THR A 275 3.10 -3.12 7.73
CA THR A 275 2.88 -1.78 8.31
C THR A 275 3.90 -0.80 7.73
N LEU A 276 3.43 0.39 7.38
CA LEU A 276 4.28 1.41 6.75
C LEU A 276 5.54 1.69 7.57
N SER A 277 5.42 1.72 8.90
CA SER A 277 6.56 1.92 9.80
C SER A 277 7.60 0.80 9.76
N HIS A 278 7.20 -0.43 9.45
CA HIS A 278 8.16 -1.52 9.24
C HIS A 278 8.92 -1.32 7.93
N LEU A 279 8.22 -0.89 6.88
CA LEU A 279 8.83 -0.57 5.59
C LEU A 279 9.73 0.68 5.68
N GLU A 280 9.36 1.68 6.48
CA GLU A 280 10.22 2.83 6.76
C GLU A 280 11.50 2.43 7.48
N ALA A 281 11.40 1.52 8.47
CA ALA A 281 12.58 1.00 9.16
C ALA A 281 13.48 0.21 8.22
N GLU A 282 12.91 -0.70 7.42
CA GLU A 282 13.63 -1.50 6.44
C GLU A 282 14.33 -0.61 5.40
N PHE A 283 13.61 0.37 4.85
CA PHE A 283 14.16 1.35 3.92
C PHE A 283 15.30 2.16 4.55
N THR A 284 15.11 2.65 5.79
CA THR A 284 16.13 3.45 6.48
C THR A 284 17.41 2.65 6.69
N LEU A 285 17.29 1.38 7.07
CA LEU A 285 18.45 0.51 7.25
C LEU A 285 19.17 0.20 5.94
N MET A 286 18.44 0.04 4.84
CA MET A 286 19.02 -0.24 3.52
C MET A 286 19.64 1.01 2.89
N HIS A 287 18.96 2.15 2.93
CA HIS A 287 19.36 3.36 2.23
C HIS A 287 20.14 4.36 3.10
N GLY A 288 20.30 4.10 4.40
CA GLY A 288 21.00 4.97 5.33
C GLY A 288 20.31 6.32 5.56
N ARG A 289 19.06 6.49 5.16
CA ARG A 289 18.28 7.71 5.32
C ARG A 289 16.81 7.42 5.64
N VAL A 290 16.19 8.30 6.39
CA VAL A 290 14.73 8.26 6.64
C VAL A 290 13.99 8.77 5.39
N PRO A 291 12.85 8.18 5.04
CA PRO A 291 12.02 8.70 3.94
C PRO A 291 11.58 10.15 4.18
N GLN A 292 11.54 10.95 3.13
CA GLN A 292 11.02 12.31 3.21
C GLN A 292 9.54 12.30 3.59
N PRO A 293 9.10 13.20 4.49
CA PRO A 293 7.71 13.28 4.89
C PRO A 293 6.81 13.78 3.76
N GLY A 294 5.55 13.43 3.82
CA GLY A 294 4.52 13.89 2.88
C GLY A 294 3.88 12.76 2.08
N CYS A 295 2.74 13.09 1.50
CA CYS A 295 1.97 12.18 0.65
C CYS A 295 1.52 12.93 -0.60
N VAL A 296 1.49 12.22 -1.71
CA VAL A 296 0.98 12.69 -3.01
C VAL A 296 -0.04 11.71 -3.55
N GLU A 297 -0.96 12.19 -4.38
CA GLU A 297 -1.87 11.34 -5.14
C GLU A 297 -1.20 10.99 -6.47
N VAL A 298 -1.19 9.70 -6.79
CA VAL A 298 -0.57 9.17 -8.02
C VAL A 298 -1.55 8.25 -8.72
N LYS A 299 -1.71 8.45 -10.01
CA LYS A 299 -2.48 7.58 -10.90
C LYS A 299 -1.57 6.47 -11.44
N TYR A 300 -1.87 5.25 -11.11
CA TYR A 300 -1.15 4.07 -11.62
C TYR A 300 -1.95 3.43 -12.74
N PRO A 301 -1.43 3.38 -13.97
CA PRO A 301 -2.10 2.72 -15.08
C PRO A 301 -2.21 1.22 -14.83
N VAL A 302 -3.29 0.62 -15.32
CA VAL A 302 -3.53 -0.83 -15.28
C VAL A 302 -3.29 -1.40 -16.67
N GLN A 303 -2.48 -2.44 -16.76
CA GLN A 303 -2.26 -3.16 -18.01
C GLN A 303 -3.44 -4.09 -18.28
N ILE A 304 -4.20 -3.83 -19.35
CA ILE A 304 -5.33 -4.67 -19.74
C ILE A 304 -4.89 -5.73 -20.75
N LYS A 305 -5.26 -7.00 -20.48
CA LYS A 305 -4.97 -8.13 -21.36
C LYS A 305 -5.63 -7.91 -22.73
N GLY A 306 -4.88 -7.98 -23.82
CA GLY A 306 -5.38 -7.88 -25.19
C GLY A 306 -5.65 -6.45 -25.71
N GLN A 307 -5.47 -5.42 -24.91
CA GLN A 307 -5.50 -4.04 -25.39
C GLN A 307 -4.08 -3.57 -25.74
N SER A 308 -3.85 -3.35 -27.05
CA SER A 308 -2.73 -2.51 -27.50
C SER A 308 -3.17 -1.04 -27.42
N PRO A 309 -2.32 -0.10 -26.94
CA PRO A 309 -2.71 1.30 -26.96
C PRO A 309 -3.00 1.79 -28.38
N PRO A 310 -4.03 2.64 -28.64
CA PRO A 310 -4.35 3.79 -27.83
C PRO A 310 -5.83 3.87 -27.42
N GLY A 311 -6.08 3.82 -26.15
CA GLY A 311 -7.34 4.19 -25.49
C GLY A 311 -7.03 4.73 -24.12
N VAL A 312 -7.98 5.37 -23.45
CA VAL A 312 -7.81 5.80 -22.06
C VAL A 312 -7.54 4.56 -21.22
N GLN A 313 -6.28 4.37 -20.80
CA GLN A 313 -5.94 3.27 -19.91
C GLN A 313 -6.62 3.49 -18.54
N PRO A 314 -7.33 2.50 -18.00
CA PRO A 314 -7.85 2.58 -16.65
C PRO A 314 -6.69 2.74 -15.66
N TYR A 315 -6.92 3.46 -14.58
CA TYR A 315 -5.93 3.69 -13.55
C TYR A 315 -6.53 3.55 -12.15
N PHE A 316 -5.67 3.23 -11.19
CA PHE A 316 -6.00 3.35 -9.79
C PHE A 316 -5.30 4.58 -9.20
N GLU A 317 -6.08 5.45 -8.58
CA GLU A 317 -5.57 6.62 -7.88
C GLU A 317 -5.21 6.25 -6.45
N MET A 318 -3.98 6.53 -6.05
CA MET A 318 -3.47 6.14 -4.74
C MET A 318 -2.76 7.31 -4.06
N LYS A 319 -3.08 7.50 -2.79
CA LYS A 319 -2.29 8.36 -1.90
C LYS A 319 -1.07 7.58 -1.41
N VAL A 320 0.11 8.01 -1.80
CA VAL A 320 1.39 7.34 -1.56
C VAL A 320 2.43 8.31 -1.01
N SER A 321 3.60 7.83 -0.59
CA SER A 321 4.67 8.70 -0.12
C SER A 321 5.11 9.68 -1.21
N ALA A 322 5.44 10.91 -0.80
CA ALA A 322 6.06 11.92 -1.66
C ALA A 322 7.51 11.52 -2.03
N ASP A 323 8.20 10.79 -1.15
CA ASP A 323 9.54 10.26 -1.43
C ASP A 323 9.47 9.19 -2.53
N LEU A 324 10.07 9.48 -3.68
CA LEU A 324 10.03 8.64 -4.87
C LEU A 324 10.68 7.28 -4.66
N GLU A 325 11.85 7.23 -4.00
CA GLU A 325 12.58 5.98 -3.76
C GLU A 325 11.83 5.12 -2.75
N PHE A 326 11.35 5.71 -1.66
CA PHE A 326 10.55 4.98 -0.68
C PHE A 326 9.23 4.47 -1.28
N ARG A 327 8.59 5.27 -2.13
CA ARG A 327 7.38 4.85 -2.85
C ARG A 327 7.65 3.65 -3.76
N ALA A 328 8.75 3.68 -4.52
CA ALA A 328 9.18 2.57 -5.38
C ALA A 328 9.49 1.32 -4.53
N PHE A 329 10.22 1.48 -3.43
CA PHE A 329 10.54 0.41 -2.49
C PHE A 329 9.27 -0.26 -1.93
N VAL A 330 8.30 0.53 -1.42
CA VAL A 330 7.03 0.00 -0.90
C VAL A 330 6.28 -0.78 -1.99
N ARG A 331 6.20 -0.21 -3.20
CA ARG A 331 5.53 -0.86 -4.33
C ARG A 331 6.21 -2.18 -4.69
N HIS A 332 7.53 -2.19 -4.77
CA HIS A 332 8.31 -3.41 -5.06
C HIS A 332 8.02 -4.51 -4.01
N ARG A 333 8.05 -4.19 -2.71
CA ARG A 333 7.75 -5.16 -1.64
C ARG A 333 6.36 -5.77 -1.75
N ILE A 334 5.36 -4.95 -2.08
CA ILE A 334 3.97 -5.42 -2.28
C ILE A 334 3.87 -6.32 -3.50
N LEU A 335 4.40 -5.88 -4.64
CA LEU A 335 4.34 -6.66 -5.89
C LEU A 335 5.13 -7.97 -5.78
N ALA A 336 6.28 -7.97 -5.12
CA ALA A 336 7.05 -9.16 -4.85
C ALA A 336 6.24 -10.23 -4.09
N ASP A 337 5.51 -9.84 -3.05
CA ASP A 337 4.63 -10.76 -2.32
C ASP A 337 3.48 -11.29 -3.19
N ILE A 338 2.89 -10.46 -4.04
CA ILE A 338 1.85 -10.85 -4.98
C ILE A 338 2.40 -11.82 -6.03
N HIS A 339 3.55 -11.51 -6.64
CA HIS A 339 4.20 -12.37 -7.63
C HIS A 339 4.59 -13.74 -7.03
N GLN A 340 5.06 -13.76 -5.78
CA GLN A 340 5.35 -15.01 -5.09
C GLN A 340 4.09 -15.86 -4.90
N ALA A 341 2.95 -15.24 -4.55
CA ALA A 341 1.68 -15.94 -4.43
C ALA A 341 1.21 -16.49 -5.79
N ILE A 342 1.29 -15.67 -6.86
CA ILE A 342 0.98 -16.08 -8.24
C ILE A 342 1.84 -17.26 -8.67
N GLY A 343 3.15 -17.20 -8.41
CA GLY A 343 4.12 -18.22 -8.76
C GLY A 343 3.86 -19.60 -8.12
N ARG A 344 3.02 -19.67 -7.07
CA ARG A 344 2.63 -20.94 -6.43
C ARG A 344 1.82 -21.85 -7.33
N LEU A 345 1.13 -21.32 -8.32
CA LEU A 345 0.40 -22.12 -9.32
C LEU A 345 1.33 -22.91 -10.26
N ARG A 346 2.63 -22.61 -10.28
CA ARG A 346 3.62 -23.30 -11.11
C ARG A 346 3.20 -23.40 -12.59
N THR A 347 2.66 -22.32 -13.15
CA THR A 347 2.13 -22.24 -14.52
C THR A 347 3.08 -22.82 -15.59
N HIS A 348 4.39 -22.60 -15.43
CA HIS A 348 5.42 -23.11 -16.33
C HIS A 348 5.53 -24.65 -16.37
N ARG A 349 5.01 -25.36 -15.35
CA ARG A 349 4.97 -26.82 -15.27
C ARG A 349 3.68 -27.42 -15.78
N ARG A 350 2.69 -26.58 -16.10
CA ARG A 350 1.33 -26.97 -16.43
C ARG A 350 0.82 -26.32 -17.73
N PRO A 351 1.57 -26.42 -18.86
CA PRO A 351 1.27 -25.66 -20.08
C PRO A 351 -0.06 -26.07 -20.75
N GLY A 352 -0.58 -27.26 -20.43
CA GLY A 352 -1.85 -27.76 -20.96
C GLY A 352 -3.08 -27.40 -20.14
N GLU A 353 -2.92 -26.71 -19.01
CA GLU A 353 -4.03 -26.35 -18.12
C GLU A 353 -4.26 -24.84 -18.16
N THR A 354 -5.52 -24.42 -18.17
CA THR A 354 -5.87 -23.00 -17.98
C THR A 354 -5.94 -22.72 -16.48
N LEU A 355 -5.06 -21.86 -16.02
CA LEU A 355 -4.97 -21.46 -14.61
C LEU A 355 -5.51 -20.05 -14.44
N ARG A 356 -6.22 -19.80 -13.34
CA ARG A 356 -6.86 -18.52 -13.07
C ARG A 356 -6.46 -17.95 -11.74
N ILE A 357 -6.27 -16.63 -11.72
CA ILE A 357 -6.06 -15.85 -10.49
C ILE A 357 -7.13 -14.79 -10.43
N TYR A 358 -7.87 -14.77 -9.34
CA TYR A 358 -8.77 -13.69 -8.99
C TYR A 358 -8.11 -12.84 -7.92
N PHE A 359 -7.65 -11.66 -8.29
CA PHE A 359 -7.12 -10.69 -7.35
C PHE A 359 -8.24 -9.74 -6.90
N LEU A 360 -8.65 -9.84 -5.64
CA LEU A 360 -9.71 -9.03 -5.05
C LEU A 360 -9.11 -7.77 -4.43
N GLY A 361 -9.34 -6.63 -5.07
CA GLY A 361 -8.91 -5.32 -4.57
C GLY A 361 -8.44 -4.35 -5.63
N ASP A 362 -8.51 -3.06 -5.28
CA ASP A 362 -8.18 -1.94 -6.15
C ASP A 362 -6.71 -1.53 -5.93
N TYR A 363 -5.78 -2.42 -6.27
CA TYR A 363 -4.33 -2.16 -6.24
C TYR A 363 -3.73 -2.38 -7.63
N PRO A 364 -2.90 -1.44 -8.15
CA PRO A 364 -2.36 -1.53 -9.51
C PRO A 364 -1.31 -2.64 -9.62
N LEU A 365 -1.66 -3.72 -10.29
CA LEU A 365 -0.73 -4.79 -10.64
C LEU A 365 0.15 -4.34 -11.83
N ASP A 366 1.36 -4.89 -11.91
CA ASP A 366 2.29 -4.71 -13.02
C ASP A 366 2.20 -5.84 -14.06
N LEU A 367 1.11 -6.59 -14.02
CA LEU A 367 0.81 -7.71 -14.91
C LEU A 367 -0.45 -7.39 -15.74
N PRO A 368 -0.55 -7.94 -16.97
CA PRO A 368 -1.77 -7.82 -17.77
C PRO A 368 -2.95 -8.49 -17.08
N VAL A 369 -4.03 -7.74 -16.85
CA VAL A 369 -5.23 -8.21 -16.14
C VAL A 369 -6.49 -8.00 -16.96
N THR A 370 -7.53 -8.76 -16.63
CA THR A 370 -8.92 -8.44 -17.00
C THR A 370 -9.59 -7.80 -15.79
N LEU A 371 -10.11 -6.57 -15.93
CA LEU A 371 -10.85 -5.91 -14.85
C LEU A 371 -12.30 -6.39 -14.86
N THR A 372 -12.79 -6.79 -13.70
CA THR A 372 -14.17 -7.26 -13.53
C THR A 372 -14.73 -6.65 -12.23
N PRO A 373 -15.81 -5.86 -12.26
CA PRO A 373 -16.49 -5.42 -11.05
C PRO A 373 -16.98 -6.60 -10.21
N ALA A 374 -16.95 -6.46 -8.89
CA ALA A 374 -17.41 -7.52 -7.99
C ALA A 374 -18.89 -7.91 -8.24
N SER A 375 -19.72 -6.95 -8.65
CA SER A 375 -21.12 -7.15 -9.02
C SER A 375 -21.34 -8.00 -10.29
N GLU A 376 -20.33 -8.11 -11.15
CA GLU A 376 -20.37 -9.00 -12.33
C GLU A 376 -19.98 -10.45 -11.97
N VAL A 377 -19.23 -10.65 -10.92
CA VAL A 377 -18.93 -12.00 -10.39
C VAL A 377 -20.17 -12.59 -9.71
N THR A 378 -20.80 -11.79 -8.84
CA THR A 378 -22.09 -12.10 -8.19
C THR A 378 -22.83 -10.82 -7.80
N SER A 379 -24.14 -10.80 -8.01
CA SER A 379 -25.00 -9.66 -7.67
C SER A 379 -24.97 -9.31 -6.16
N GLU A 380 -24.72 -10.30 -5.30
CA GLU A 380 -24.62 -10.12 -3.85
C GLU A 380 -23.41 -9.23 -3.47
N ALA A 381 -22.36 -9.23 -4.29
CA ALA A 381 -21.18 -8.41 -4.08
C ALA A 381 -21.33 -6.96 -4.57
N ALA A 382 -22.48 -6.56 -5.10
CA ALA A 382 -22.71 -5.20 -5.55
C ALA A 382 -22.53 -4.18 -4.41
N SER A 383 -21.83 -3.07 -4.69
CA SER A 383 -21.69 -1.94 -3.78
C SER A 383 -23.05 -1.24 -3.57
N LYS A 384 -23.14 -0.39 -2.56
CA LYS A 384 -24.38 0.40 -2.33
C LYS A 384 -24.77 1.20 -3.56
N THR A 385 -23.81 1.79 -4.25
CA THR A 385 -24.04 2.56 -5.49
C THR A 385 -24.50 1.65 -6.63
N GLU A 386 -23.81 0.55 -6.87
CA GLU A 386 -24.19 -0.43 -7.90
C GLU A 386 -25.57 -1.04 -7.66
N ARG A 387 -25.93 -1.32 -6.39
CA ARG A 387 -27.29 -1.79 -6.05
C ARG A 387 -28.36 -0.77 -6.44
N VAL A 388 -28.11 0.52 -6.23
CA VAL A 388 -29.01 1.58 -6.67
C VAL A 388 -29.07 1.64 -8.20
N GLU A 389 -27.94 1.55 -8.88
CA GLU A 389 -27.88 1.51 -10.34
C GLU A 389 -28.65 0.32 -10.93
N LEU A 390 -28.44 -0.87 -10.37
CA LEU A 390 -29.16 -2.08 -10.78
C LEU A 390 -30.68 -1.94 -10.54
N ALA A 391 -31.09 -1.41 -9.38
CA ALA A 391 -32.48 -1.15 -9.08
C ALA A 391 -33.11 -0.13 -10.06
N ILE A 392 -32.37 0.94 -10.40
CA ILE A 392 -32.82 1.92 -11.40
C ILE A 392 -32.95 1.25 -12.78
N LYS A 393 -31.98 0.45 -13.21
CA LYS A 393 -32.05 -0.28 -14.49
C LYS A 393 -33.25 -1.21 -14.54
N ALA A 394 -33.48 -1.99 -13.49
CA ALA A 394 -34.64 -2.88 -13.39
C ALA A 394 -35.99 -2.12 -13.45
N ALA A 395 -36.12 -1.03 -12.68
CA ALA A 395 -37.32 -0.21 -12.68
C ALA A 395 -37.58 0.47 -14.03
N VAL A 396 -36.53 0.92 -14.73
CA VAL A 396 -36.66 1.48 -16.07
C VAL A 396 -37.13 0.42 -17.06
N ALA A 397 -36.55 -0.80 -17.02
CA ALA A 397 -36.95 -1.91 -17.89
C ALA A 397 -38.42 -2.32 -17.63
N GLU A 398 -38.86 -2.37 -16.39
CA GLU A 398 -40.23 -2.69 -15.98
C GLU A 398 -41.23 -1.63 -16.51
N LEU A 399 -40.91 -0.33 -16.32
CA LEU A 399 -41.75 0.77 -16.82
C LEU A 399 -41.84 0.75 -18.34
N GLN A 400 -40.76 0.45 -19.05
CA GLN A 400 -40.75 0.32 -20.50
C GLN A 400 -41.56 -0.89 -20.96
N ALA A 401 -41.45 -2.04 -20.30
CA ALA A 401 -42.20 -3.25 -20.64
C ALA A 401 -43.70 -3.10 -20.41
N THR A 402 -44.09 -2.30 -19.42
CA THR A 402 -45.49 -2.00 -19.10
C THR A 402 -46.07 -0.80 -19.87
N GLY A 403 -45.26 -0.18 -20.75
CA GLY A 403 -45.67 0.99 -21.52
C GLY A 403 -45.92 2.25 -20.69
N GLN A 404 -45.45 2.23 -19.40
CA GLN A 404 -45.60 3.38 -18.50
C GLN A 404 -44.54 4.43 -18.77
N LYS A 405 -44.86 5.70 -18.51
CA LYS A 405 -43.92 6.80 -18.70
C LYS A 405 -42.79 6.71 -17.67
N VAL A 406 -41.58 6.56 -18.17
CA VAL A 406 -40.38 6.53 -17.32
C VAL A 406 -40.10 7.94 -16.76
N THR A 407 -40.33 8.13 -15.46
CA THR A 407 -40.05 9.38 -14.74
C THR A 407 -39.28 9.08 -13.48
N GLN A 408 -38.54 10.06 -12.95
CA GLN A 408 -37.82 9.89 -11.68
C GLN A 408 -38.74 9.52 -10.52
N SER A 409 -39.98 10.03 -10.53
CA SER A 409 -41.01 9.71 -9.53
C SER A 409 -41.45 8.25 -9.65
N ALA A 410 -41.70 7.75 -10.89
CA ALA A 410 -42.07 6.35 -11.10
C ALA A 410 -40.95 5.39 -10.70
N ILE A 411 -39.69 5.71 -11.05
CA ILE A 411 -38.52 4.95 -10.62
C ILE A 411 -38.41 4.96 -9.09
N ALA A 412 -38.64 6.11 -8.44
CA ALA A 412 -38.63 6.23 -6.99
C ALA A 412 -39.67 5.32 -6.32
N SER A 413 -40.88 5.27 -6.87
CA SER A 413 -41.93 4.38 -6.39
C SER A 413 -41.59 2.90 -6.51
N LEU A 414 -40.96 2.48 -7.61
CA LEU A 414 -40.60 1.08 -7.83
C LEU A 414 -39.37 0.66 -7.00
N THR A 415 -38.39 1.53 -6.87
CA THR A 415 -37.14 1.20 -6.21
C THR A 415 -37.12 1.43 -4.69
N GLY A 416 -38.10 2.21 -4.18
CA GLY A 416 -38.09 2.65 -2.77
C GLY A 416 -37.06 3.72 -2.42
N TYR A 417 -36.24 4.16 -3.38
CA TYR A 417 -35.29 5.26 -3.16
C TYR A 417 -35.95 6.62 -3.36
N SER A 418 -35.49 7.64 -2.63
CA SER A 418 -36.02 9.00 -2.81
C SER A 418 -35.66 9.55 -4.21
N GLN A 419 -36.55 10.37 -4.77
CA GLN A 419 -36.33 11.03 -6.05
C GLN A 419 -35.02 11.85 -6.07
N GLN A 420 -34.67 12.47 -4.95
CA GLN A 420 -33.41 13.20 -4.78
C GLN A 420 -32.18 12.26 -4.91
N HIS A 421 -32.29 11.05 -4.36
CA HIS A 421 -31.23 10.04 -4.48
C HIS A 421 -31.06 9.57 -5.91
N ILE A 422 -32.18 9.28 -6.61
CA ILE A 422 -32.19 8.88 -8.02
C ILE A 422 -31.65 9.99 -8.92
N SER A 423 -31.90 11.26 -8.59
CA SER A 423 -31.40 12.39 -9.37
C SER A 423 -29.87 12.49 -9.44
N ARG A 424 -29.16 11.86 -8.51
CA ARG A 424 -27.66 11.77 -8.54
C ARG A 424 -27.16 10.88 -9.67
N PHE A 425 -27.99 9.97 -10.17
CA PHE A 425 -27.69 9.05 -11.28
C PHE A 425 -28.13 9.57 -12.65
N ARG A 426 -28.08 10.89 -12.87
CA ARG A 426 -28.54 11.54 -14.10
C ARG A 426 -27.89 10.98 -15.38
N SER A 427 -26.59 10.66 -15.30
CA SER A 427 -25.85 10.10 -16.44
C SER A 427 -26.40 8.74 -16.84
N LEU A 428 -26.65 7.86 -15.87
CA LEU A 428 -27.26 6.55 -16.08
C LEU A 428 -28.67 6.70 -16.65
N LEU A 429 -29.49 7.58 -16.10
CA LEU A 429 -30.84 7.82 -16.58
C LEU A 429 -30.84 8.36 -18.01
N LYS A 430 -29.93 9.28 -18.36
CA LYS A 430 -29.78 9.76 -19.76
C LYS A 430 -29.46 8.61 -20.74
N MET A 431 -28.57 7.72 -20.30
CA MET A 431 -28.18 6.56 -21.13
C MET A 431 -29.34 5.56 -21.32
N LEU A 432 -30.12 5.29 -20.28
CA LEU A 432 -31.19 4.27 -20.30
C LEU A 432 -32.47 4.75 -21.02
N ILE A 433 -32.81 6.00 -20.87
CA ILE A 433 -34.11 6.53 -21.32
C ILE A 433 -33.98 7.29 -22.66
N GLY A 434 -32.73 7.54 -23.11
CA GLY A 434 -32.49 8.32 -24.32
C GLY A 434 -33.22 9.66 -24.25
N PHE A 435 -33.01 10.46 -23.20
CA PHE A 435 -33.72 11.74 -23.08
C PHE A 435 -33.51 12.55 -24.34
N PRO A 436 -34.55 12.77 -25.17
CA PRO A 436 -34.47 13.82 -26.16
C PRO A 436 -34.19 15.10 -25.34
N ASN A 437 -33.26 15.90 -25.83
CA ASN A 437 -32.94 17.20 -25.23
C ASN A 437 -34.24 17.94 -24.90
N SER A 438 -34.81 17.71 -23.73
CA SER A 438 -36.00 18.40 -23.29
C SER A 438 -35.58 19.79 -22.90
N ARG A 439 -35.89 20.70 -23.77
CA ARG A 439 -35.78 22.15 -23.65
C ARG A 439 -34.33 22.60 -23.45
N MET A 440 -33.75 23.10 -24.51
CA MET A 440 -32.79 24.18 -24.41
C MET A 440 -33.28 25.10 -23.28
N SER A 441 -32.75 24.91 -22.08
CA SER A 441 -32.97 25.88 -21.02
C SER A 441 -32.45 27.18 -21.60
N LYS A 442 -33.31 28.20 -21.55
CA LYS A 442 -32.95 29.58 -21.75
C LYS A 442 -31.49 29.77 -21.41
N THR A 443 -30.74 30.31 -22.35
CA THR A 443 -29.34 30.74 -22.23
C THR A 443 -29.04 31.09 -20.79
N ARG A 444 -28.47 30.15 -20.04
CA ARG A 444 -27.94 30.44 -18.72
C ARG A 444 -26.76 31.36 -19.00
N GLU A 445 -26.85 32.62 -18.64
CA GLU A 445 -25.67 33.47 -18.56
C GLU A 445 -24.64 32.70 -17.79
N LYS A 446 -23.53 32.34 -18.45
CA LYS A 446 -22.48 31.58 -17.82
C LYS A 446 -21.86 32.46 -16.72
N PRO A 447 -21.44 31.86 -15.60
CA PRO A 447 -20.95 32.62 -14.45
C PRO A 447 -19.79 33.55 -14.85
N PRO A 448 -19.65 34.68 -14.21
CA PRO A 448 -18.55 35.64 -14.50
C PRO A 448 -17.17 35.02 -14.52
N GLU A 449 -16.94 33.98 -13.73
CA GLU A 449 -15.70 33.18 -13.66
C GLU A 449 -15.37 32.50 -15.00
N ALA A 450 -16.37 31.99 -15.72
CA ALA A 450 -16.15 31.32 -17.01
C ALA A 450 -15.71 32.31 -18.11
N GLN A 451 -16.18 33.56 -18.06
CA GLN A 451 -15.71 34.62 -18.97
C GLN A 451 -14.29 35.07 -18.65
N TRP A 452 -13.95 35.16 -17.38
CA TRP A 452 -12.60 35.45 -16.93
C TRP A 452 -11.61 34.36 -17.36
N LEU A 453 -11.98 33.08 -17.15
CA LEU A 453 -11.16 31.94 -17.58
C LEU A 453 -10.85 31.98 -19.08
N ALA A 454 -11.84 32.28 -19.93
CA ALA A 454 -11.65 32.34 -21.37
C ALA A 454 -10.81 33.55 -21.82
N ARG A 455 -10.97 34.71 -21.20
CA ARG A 455 -10.36 35.96 -21.64
C ARG A 455 -9.01 36.28 -21.01
N GLU A 456 -8.80 35.85 -19.78
CA GLU A 456 -7.61 36.20 -19.00
C GLU A 456 -6.75 34.98 -18.70
N TYR A 457 -7.34 33.89 -18.27
CA TYR A 457 -6.59 32.73 -17.79
C TYR A 457 -6.04 31.83 -18.91
N LEU A 458 -6.86 31.49 -19.94
CA LEU A 458 -6.37 30.72 -21.08
C LEU A 458 -5.26 31.42 -21.89
N PRO A 459 -5.28 32.74 -22.12
CA PRO A 459 -4.13 33.45 -22.69
C PRO A 459 -2.86 33.35 -21.82
N LEU A 460 -3.01 33.37 -20.49
CA LEU A 460 -1.89 33.21 -19.57
C LEU A 460 -1.30 31.80 -19.69
N ILE A 461 -2.14 30.76 -19.66
CA ILE A 461 -1.73 29.36 -19.86
C ILE A 461 -1.04 29.17 -21.22
N ALA A 462 -1.55 29.76 -22.28
CA ALA A 462 -0.93 29.68 -23.61
C ALA A 462 0.50 30.25 -23.66
N SER A 463 0.85 31.14 -22.75
CA SER A 463 2.21 31.71 -22.62
C SER A 463 3.20 30.82 -21.88
N LEU A 464 2.72 29.82 -21.12
CA LEU A 464 3.56 28.91 -20.35
C LEU A 464 4.42 28.00 -21.24
N PRO A 465 5.52 27.43 -20.73
CA PRO A 465 6.24 26.34 -21.39
C PRO A 465 5.27 25.19 -21.72
N THR A 466 5.54 24.46 -22.80
CA THR A 466 4.60 23.46 -23.34
C THR A 466 4.16 22.41 -22.33
N PHE A 467 5.06 21.94 -21.47
CA PHE A 467 4.74 20.93 -20.46
C PHE A 467 3.80 21.48 -19.36
N GLU A 468 4.07 22.68 -18.87
CA GLU A 468 3.24 23.35 -17.86
C GLU A 468 1.86 23.70 -18.44
N MET A 469 1.82 24.16 -19.70
CA MET A 469 0.57 24.42 -20.40
C MET A 469 -0.30 23.14 -20.50
N LEU A 470 0.31 21.98 -20.81
CA LEU A 470 -0.42 20.71 -20.90
C LEU A 470 -1.01 20.30 -19.56
N GLN A 471 -0.30 20.49 -18.45
CA GLN A 471 -0.80 20.22 -17.11
C GLN A 471 -1.98 21.09 -16.74
N GLU A 472 -1.92 22.38 -17.07
CA GLU A 472 -3.02 23.32 -16.80
C GLU A 472 -4.25 23.04 -17.66
N VAL A 473 -4.07 22.68 -18.92
CA VAL A 473 -5.17 22.27 -19.82
C VAL A 473 -5.82 20.98 -19.31
N ASP A 474 -5.05 20.00 -18.87
CA ASP A 474 -5.58 18.73 -18.28
C ASP A 474 -6.33 19.01 -16.97
N THR A 475 -5.83 19.93 -16.16
CA THR A 475 -6.51 20.40 -14.94
C THR A 475 -7.86 21.02 -15.27
N LEU A 476 -7.92 21.93 -16.25
CA LEU A 476 -9.16 22.57 -16.67
C LEU A 476 -10.16 21.54 -17.24
N LEU A 477 -9.71 20.60 -18.06
CA LEU A 477 -10.52 19.50 -18.57
C LEU A 477 -11.09 18.62 -17.45
N SER A 478 -10.31 18.36 -16.42
CA SER A 478 -10.74 17.54 -15.29
C SER A 478 -11.77 18.27 -14.41
N VAL A 479 -11.64 19.58 -14.25
CA VAL A 479 -12.53 20.40 -13.40
C VAL A 479 -13.85 20.71 -14.10
N TYR A 480 -13.79 21.10 -15.36
CA TYR A 480 -14.98 21.59 -16.08
C TYR A 480 -15.64 20.53 -16.99
N GLY A 481 -14.92 19.44 -17.28
CA GLY A 481 -15.35 18.44 -18.23
C GLY A 481 -15.20 18.93 -19.69
N ARG A 482 -15.29 17.98 -20.62
CA ARG A 482 -15.01 18.23 -22.05
C ARG A 482 -15.91 19.30 -22.67
N SER A 483 -17.22 19.25 -22.42
CA SER A 483 -18.18 20.17 -23.07
C SER A 483 -18.04 21.62 -22.60
N ASP A 484 -17.72 21.82 -21.33
CA ASP A 484 -17.53 23.16 -20.78
C ASP A 484 -16.16 23.73 -21.15
N PHE A 485 -15.15 22.85 -21.28
CA PHE A 485 -13.84 23.23 -21.80
C PHE A 485 -13.90 23.63 -23.28
N GLU A 486 -14.62 22.88 -24.14
CA GLU A 486 -14.86 23.23 -25.56
C GLU A 486 -15.45 24.63 -25.67
N TRP A 487 -16.45 24.96 -24.87
CA TRP A 487 -17.00 26.30 -24.84
C TRP A 487 -16.01 27.37 -24.34
N LEU A 488 -15.25 27.07 -23.28
CA LEU A 488 -14.20 27.98 -22.79
C LEU A 488 -13.16 28.24 -23.88
N PHE A 489 -12.77 27.21 -24.59
CA PHE A 489 -11.82 27.30 -25.69
C PHE A 489 -12.36 28.12 -26.87
N GLU A 490 -13.59 27.89 -27.27
CA GLU A 490 -14.25 28.68 -28.33
C GLU A 490 -14.44 30.16 -27.98
N ALA A 491 -14.67 30.45 -26.68
CA ALA A 491 -14.79 31.83 -26.18
C ALA A 491 -13.45 32.57 -26.03
N THR A 492 -12.34 31.86 -26.24
CA THR A 492 -10.97 32.40 -26.09
C THR A 492 -10.55 33.13 -27.38
N PRO A 493 -9.68 34.17 -27.29
CA PRO A 493 -9.16 34.86 -28.47
C PRO A 493 -8.50 33.90 -29.48
N ALA A 494 -8.77 34.07 -30.78
CA ALA A 494 -8.31 33.17 -31.84
C ALA A 494 -6.76 32.94 -31.81
N PHE A 495 -5.99 33.95 -31.52
CA PHE A 495 -4.52 33.84 -31.38
C PHE A 495 -4.13 32.87 -30.26
N THR A 496 -4.81 32.90 -29.12
CA THR A 496 -4.60 31.99 -27.99
C THR A 496 -4.98 30.56 -28.35
N GLN A 497 -6.11 30.35 -29.03
CA GLN A 497 -6.53 29.04 -29.53
C GLN A 497 -5.46 28.44 -30.45
N ILE A 498 -4.96 29.22 -31.42
CA ILE A 498 -3.90 28.80 -32.35
C ILE A 498 -2.62 28.44 -31.57
N THR A 499 -2.25 29.21 -30.59
CA THR A 499 -1.04 28.97 -29.78
C THR A 499 -1.14 27.65 -29.01
N ILE A 500 -2.27 27.40 -28.34
CA ILE A 500 -2.53 26.14 -27.61
C ILE A 500 -2.54 24.96 -28.57
N LEU A 501 -3.26 25.04 -29.68
CA LEU A 501 -3.33 23.98 -30.68
C LEU A 501 -1.95 23.68 -31.29
N THR A 502 -1.17 24.70 -31.62
CA THR A 502 0.19 24.52 -32.16
C THR A 502 1.10 23.77 -31.19
N LYS A 503 1.07 24.13 -29.90
CA LYS A 503 1.84 23.46 -28.88
C LYS A 503 1.38 22.02 -28.65
N LEU A 504 0.07 21.75 -28.69
CA LEU A 504 -0.50 20.40 -28.63
C LEU A 504 -0.07 19.56 -29.84
N MET A 505 -0.13 20.12 -31.05
CA MET A 505 0.31 19.45 -32.27
C MET A 505 1.79 19.04 -32.27
N LEU A 506 2.64 19.83 -31.61
CA LEU A 506 4.08 19.53 -31.50
C LEU A 506 4.40 18.43 -30.48
N THR A 507 3.48 18.09 -29.60
CA THR A 507 3.70 17.15 -28.49
C THR A 507 2.96 15.83 -28.61
N LEU A 508 1.90 15.77 -29.42
CA LEU A 508 1.08 14.57 -29.57
C LEU A 508 1.53 13.72 -30.76
N PRO A 509 1.54 12.38 -30.62
CA PRO A 509 1.74 11.48 -31.75
C PRO A 509 0.66 11.69 -32.82
N THR A 510 1.03 11.52 -34.09
CA THR A 510 0.20 11.85 -35.28
C THR A 510 -1.20 11.22 -35.28
N GLY A 511 -1.41 10.10 -34.56
CA GLY A 511 -2.72 9.45 -34.44
C GLY A 511 -3.75 10.21 -33.59
N ASN A 512 -3.29 10.93 -32.58
CA ASN A 512 -4.18 11.68 -31.67
C ASN A 512 -4.57 13.07 -32.20
N LEU A 513 -3.85 13.55 -33.22
CA LEU A 513 -4.14 14.83 -33.87
C LEU A 513 -5.44 14.82 -34.66
N MET A 514 -5.82 13.68 -35.26
CA MET A 514 -7.11 13.58 -36.00
C MET A 514 -8.30 13.59 -35.04
N GLU A 515 -8.20 12.98 -33.87
CA GLU A 515 -9.25 13.04 -32.85
C GLU A 515 -9.41 14.45 -32.27
N LEU A 516 -8.32 15.16 -32.10
CA LEU A 516 -8.34 16.55 -31.60
C LEU A 516 -8.91 17.51 -32.63
N ALA A 517 -8.59 17.33 -33.93
CA ALA A 517 -9.16 18.11 -35.03
C ALA A 517 -10.65 17.87 -35.17
N GLN A 518 -11.12 16.64 -35.02
CA GLN A 518 -12.55 16.31 -35.00
C GLN A 518 -13.27 16.86 -33.76
N ALA A 519 -12.60 16.93 -32.60
CA ALA A 519 -13.16 17.45 -31.37
C ALA A 519 -13.23 19.00 -31.34
N THR A 520 -12.37 19.69 -32.10
CA THR A 520 -12.30 21.15 -32.14
C THR A 520 -13.02 21.77 -33.33
N GLY A 521 -13.67 20.95 -34.19
CA GLY A 521 -14.37 21.44 -35.38
C GLY A 521 -13.46 22.10 -36.43
N ALA A 522 -12.14 21.90 -36.34
CA ALA A 522 -11.13 22.41 -37.27
C ALA A 522 -10.82 21.39 -38.37
N GLY A 523 -11.85 20.81 -39.01
CA GLY A 523 -11.73 19.89 -40.11
C GLY A 523 -12.16 20.54 -41.41
#